data_dc8d04e08fb76346cf586105920102c2
#
_entry.id   dc8d04e08fb76346cf586105920102c2
#
_cell.length_a   1.000
_cell.length_b   1.000
_cell.length_c   1.000
_cell.angle_alpha   90.00
_cell.angle_beta   90.00
_cell.angle_gamma   90.00
#
_symmetry.space_group_name_H-M   'P 1'
#
loop_
_entity.id
_entity.type
_entity.pdbx_description
1 polymer ?
#
loop_
_entity_poly.entity_id
_entity_poly.type
_entity_poly.pdbx_seq_one_letter_code
_entity_poly.pdbx_strand_id
1 'polypeptide(L)'
;MVRLGVGELAQFRLGPRDAGSMRAGRWRMEAGSTWHKRLQQDEQARADTLGAEVAPRFEVTVFGTVLYEGWSIELQGRMDQVLVEGGRTILREVKTVSHPLPISEDKLREMYPGYFAQAGAYQVLCGLNPALGLTGAVSQLYFVDIQDGTRQAVSAGEGARARFDAQLRLLWQFVESRRSSRQRILTADIVPPFDAVRSGQDGTEAQLHAASLQSPIVLFEAPTGFGKTAYALHHALTRMRSGLAERIVYLTGKSTGQIQVVRELERRWDGVVRAQQMRSKAEHAISSPMHNCEESSCREGIEEKWMRSGLNPANLAAEGPLPLEQAREIGSRTGVCPYEITRSVMPFSDIWIGDYNYVFHPRACSVFMEQPGFDPSRALLIIDEAHNLPARVADAWSAKLEGRRLEDLCVELTFAHPPRRLSRALESVHRFVARLAKSERHTETTRYETQDILREYVQSLQSEPLDADSLRPGAMEALWELADALGPLENEELELLLWSPARGMLNITCIDASREISTRLKKFGGALLMSATLRPLEHFINACGLDAKDTVFLRGVA
;
A
#
# COMPACT_ATOMS: atom_id res chain seq x y z
N MET A 1 5.53 -1.81 23.78
CA MET A 1 4.05 -1.72 23.75
C MET A 1 3.62 -1.52 22.31
N VAL A 2 2.62 -2.26 21.84
CA VAL A 2 2.02 -2.14 20.49
C VAL A 2 0.54 -1.86 20.67
N ARG A 3 -0.02 -0.92 19.90
CA ARG A 3 -1.46 -0.61 19.89
C ARG A 3 -2.03 -0.83 18.50
N LEU A 4 -3.14 -1.55 18.39
CA LEU A 4 -3.83 -1.75 17.12
C LEU A 4 -5.29 -2.17 17.33
N GLY A 5 -6.08 -2.00 16.26
CA GLY A 5 -7.46 -2.48 16.22
C GLY A 5 -7.53 -4.00 16.11
N VAL A 6 -8.59 -4.60 16.66
CA VAL A 6 -8.85 -6.05 16.51
C VAL A 6 -8.94 -6.44 15.02
N GLY A 7 -9.61 -5.61 14.20
CA GLY A 7 -9.67 -5.83 12.76
C GLY A 7 -8.31 -5.73 12.06
N GLU A 8 -7.45 -4.81 12.50
CA GLU A 8 -6.08 -4.66 11.98
C GLU A 8 -5.24 -5.90 12.29
N LEU A 9 -5.30 -6.39 13.53
CA LEU A 9 -4.61 -7.63 13.89
C LEU A 9 -5.14 -8.82 13.09
N ALA A 10 -6.46 -8.96 12.99
CA ALA A 10 -7.11 -10.06 12.27
C ALA A 10 -6.74 -10.11 10.77
N GLN A 11 -6.44 -8.95 10.18
CA GLN A 11 -6.02 -8.79 8.79
C GLN A 11 -4.51 -8.62 8.61
N PHE A 12 -3.74 -8.66 9.71
CA PHE A 12 -2.30 -8.51 9.64
C PHE A 12 -1.67 -9.66 8.86
N ARG A 13 -0.86 -9.36 7.86
CA ARG A 13 -0.20 -10.34 6.99
C ARG A 13 1.19 -9.87 6.60
N LEU A 14 2.08 -10.83 6.48
CA LEU A 14 3.49 -10.66 6.10
C LEU A 14 3.78 -11.24 4.70
N GLY A 15 2.83 -11.23 3.82
CA GLY A 15 2.94 -11.77 2.47
C GLY A 15 2.06 -11.01 1.49
N PRO A 16 2.04 -11.44 0.23
CA PRO A 16 1.21 -10.82 -0.80
C PRO A 16 -0.28 -11.04 -0.53
N ARG A 17 -1.11 -10.21 -1.16
CA ARG A 17 -2.58 -10.32 -1.12
C ARG A 17 -3.13 -10.54 -2.51
N ASP A 18 -4.18 -11.34 -2.60
CA ASP A 18 -4.92 -11.50 -3.85
C ASP A 18 -5.51 -10.19 -4.36
N ALA A 19 -5.57 -10.06 -5.68
CA ALA A 19 -6.08 -8.85 -6.33
C ALA A 19 -7.53 -8.53 -5.92
N GLY A 20 -8.36 -9.55 -5.71
CA GLY A 20 -9.76 -9.41 -5.33
C GLY A 20 -9.98 -8.82 -3.93
N SER A 21 -9.05 -9.07 -2.99
CA SER A 21 -9.16 -8.57 -1.62
C SER A 21 -8.95 -7.05 -1.51
N MET A 22 -8.14 -6.45 -2.41
CA MET A 22 -7.85 -5.01 -2.41
C MET A 22 -8.87 -4.17 -3.18
N ARG A 23 -9.49 -4.73 -4.22
CA ARG A 23 -10.30 -4.01 -5.20
C ARG A 23 -11.77 -3.85 -4.81
N ALA A 24 -12.30 -4.76 -4.02
CA ALA A 24 -13.70 -4.74 -3.57
C ALA A 24 -13.96 -3.84 -2.33
N GLY A 25 -12.95 -3.12 -1.83
CA GLY A 25 -13.00 -2.51 -0.49
C GLY A 25 -14.09 -1.46 -0.29
N ARG A 26 -14.24 -0.50 -1.21
CA ARG A 26 -15.14 0.65 -0.97
C ARG A 26 -16.61 0.30 -1.11
N TRP A 27 -16.97 -0.39 -2.18
CA TRP A 27 -18.34 -0.85 -2.39
C TRP A 27 -18.78 -1.86 -1.33
N ARG A 28 -17.90 -2.81 -0.97
CA ARG A 28 -18.18 -3.75 0.13
C ARG A 28 -18.36 -3.03 1.47
N MET A 29 -17.63 -1.96 1.74
CA MET A 29 -17.80 -1.16 2.95
C MET A 29 -19.17 -0.44 2.97
N GLU A 30 -19.60 0.13 1.86
CA GLU A 30 -20.91 0.81 1.75
C GLU A 30 -22.07 -0.19 1.84
N ALA A 31 -22.01 -1.31 1.09
CA ALA A 31 -22.97 -2.39 1.18
C ALA A 31 -22.98 -3.01 2.59
N GLY A 32 -21.80 -3.23 3.18
CA GLY A 32 -21.65 -3.70 4.54
C GLY A 32 -22.34 -2.79 5.55
N SER A 33 -22.08 -1.48 5.49
CA SER A 33 -22.72 -0.50 6.39
C SER A 33 -24.25 -0.51 6.32
N THR A 34 -24.80 -0.67 5.12
CA THR A 34 -26.26 -0.75 4.91
C THR A 34 -26.85 -2.01 5.54
N TRP A 35 -26.20 -3.17 5.32
CA TRP A 35 -26.62 -4.42 5.92
C TRP A 35 -26.49 -4.44 7.44
N HIS A 36 -25.41 -3.86 8.00
CA HIS A 36 -25.27 -3.75 9.46
C HIS A 36 -26.43 -2.99 10.10
N LYS A 37 -26.80 -1.84 9.54
CA LYS A 37 -27.95 -1.04 10.03
C LYS A 37 -29.27 -1.81 9.94
N ARG A 38 -29.51 -2.50 8.82
CA ARG A 38 -30.72 -3.28 8.63
C ARG A 38 -30.81 -4.43 9.63
N LEU A 39 -29.72 -5.16 9.84
CA LEU A 39 -29.67 -6.24 10.81
C LEU A 39 -29.84 -5.77 12.26
N GLN A 40 -29.32 -4.59 12.61
CA GLN A 40 -29.57 -3.99 13.91
C GLN A 40 -31.06 -3.70 14.11
N GLN A 41 -31.75 -3.17 13.11
CA GLN A 41 -33.19 -2.91 13.13
C GLN A 41 -34.00 -4.22 13.24
N ASP A 42 -33.64 -5.25 12.46
CA ASP A 42 -34.30 -6.56 12.49
C ASP A 42 -34.18 -7.20 13.88
N GLU A 43 -32.98 -7.19 14.50
CA GLU A 43 -32.78 -7.79 15.83
C GLU A 43 -33.48 -6.99 16.96
N GLN A 44 -33.52 -5.66 16.85
CA GLN A 44 -34.25 -4.83 17.79
C GLN A 44 -35.77 -5.13 17.72
N ALA A 45 -36.34 -5.16 16.52
CA ALA A 45 -37.75 -5.48 16.31
C ALA A 45 -38.11 -6.89 16.80
N ARG A 46 -37.20 -7.86 16.60
CA ARG A 46 -37.36 -9.23 17.11
C ARG A 46 -37.37 -9.27 18.63
N ALA A 47 -36.46 -8.56 19.28
CA ALA A 47 -36.38 -8.46 20.74
C ALA A 47 -37.65 -7.83 21.33
N ASP A 48 -38.14 -6.75 20.71
CA ASP A 48 -39.38 -6.05 21.11
C ASP A 48 -40.61 -6.97 20.97
N THR A 49 -40.67 -7.74 19.89
CA THR A 49 -41.80 -8.68 19.62
C THR A 49 -41.83 -9.86 20.59
N LEU A 50 -40.63 -10.38 20.95
CA LEU A 50 -40.52 -11.55 21.83
C LEU A 50 -40.56 -11.18 23.31
N GLY A 51 -40.57 -9.89 23.66
CA GLY A 51 -40.51 -9.42 25.04
C GLY A 51 -39.22 -9.87 25.73
N ALA A 52 -38.09 -9.76 25.03
CA ALA A 52 -36.81 -10.25 25.49
C ALA A 52 -36.42 -9.64 26.85
N GLU A 53 -36.08 -10.49 27.82
CA GLU A 53 -35.63 -10.05 29.18
C GLU A 53 -34.36 -9.19 29.12
N VAL A 54 -33.53 -9.41 28.09
CA VAL A 54 -32.27 -8.66 27.86
C VAL A 54 -32.29 -8.08 26.43
N ALA A 55 -32.29 -6.77 26.35
CA ALA A 55 -32.21 -6.06 25.07
C ALA A 55 -30.86 -6.31 24.34
N PRO A 56 -30.89 -6.44 23.00
CA PRO A 56 -29.66 -6.52 22.22
C PRO A 56 -28.79 -5.27 22.39
N ARG A 57 -27.48 -5.45 22.42
CA ARG A 57 -26.51 -4.34 22.45
C ARG A 57 -25.77 -4.30 21.12
N PHE A 58 -25.61 -3.11 20.57
CA PHE A 58 -24.96 -2.90 19.28
C PHE A 58 -23.70 -2.05 19.43
N GLU A 59 -22.74 -2.24 18.51
CA GLU A 59 -21.50 -1.44 18.44
C GLU A 59 -20.75 -1.42 19.78
N VAL A 60 -20.62 -2.59 20.43
CA VAL A 60 -20.04 -2.70 21.77
C VAL A 60 -18.53 -2.62 21.69
N THR A 61 -17.97 -1.54 22.25
CA THR A 61 -16.52 -1.37 22.33
C THR A 61 -15.89 -2.30 23.37
N VAL A 62 -14.84 -3.00 22.95
CA VAL A 62 -14.02 -3.84 23.82
C VAL A 62 -12.55 -3.46 23.68
N PHE A 63 -11.83 -3.52 24.78
CA PHE A 63 -10.40 -3.25 24.81
C PHE A 63 -9.71 -4.13 25.85
N GLY A 64 -8.41 -4.32 25.71
CA GLY A 64 -7.63 -5.07 26.67
C GLY A 64 -6.17 -5.17 26.23
N THR A 65 -5.33 -5.58 27.17
CA THR A 65 -3.91 -5.81 26.93
C THR A 65 -3.63 -7.31 26.94
N VAL A 66 -3.11 -7.80 25.84
CA VAL A 66 -2.63 -9.18 25.71
C VAL A 66 -1.13 -9.20 25.87
N LEU A 67 -0.64 -10.05 26.78
CA LEU A 67 0.80 -10.30 26.92
C LEU A 67 1.20 -11.47 26.03
N TYR A 68 2.15 -11.25 25.12
CA TYR A 68 2.63 -12.27 24.21
C TYR A 68 4.16 -12.16 24.04
N GLU A 69 4.89 -13.22 24.37
CA GLU A 69 6.36 -13.30 24.24
C GLU A 69 7.10 -12.05 24.76
N GLY A 70 6.69 -11.55 25.93
CA GLY A 70 7.28 -10.37 26.58
C GLY A 70 6.80 -9.02 26.02
N TRP A 71 5.89 -9.01 25.05
CA TRP A 71 5.28 -7.80 24.51
C TRP A 71 3.90 -7.53 25.10
N SER A 72 3.62 -6.26 25.42
CA SER A 72 2.28 -5.78 25.75
C SER A 72 1.60 -5.30 24.47
N ILE A 73 0.53 -5.97 24.08
CA ILE A 73 -0.27 -5.67 22.88
C ILE A 73 -1.62 -5.14 23.34
N GLU A 74 -1.85 -3.84 23.18
CA GLU A 74 -3.12 -3.19 23.46
C GLU A 74 -4.03 -3.34 22.25
N LEU A 75 -5.15 -4.02 22.43
CA LEU A 75 -6.15 -4.25 21.40
C LEU A 75 -7.43 -3.49 21.75
N GLN A 76 -8.01 -2.87 20.72
CA GLN A 76 -9.31 -2.24 20.79
C GLN A 76 -10.15 -2.69 19.61
N GLY A 77 -11.42 -3.01 19.87
CA GLY A 77 -12.37 -3.39 18.82
C GLY A 77 -13.78 -2.97 19.15
N ARG A 78 -14.66 -3.08 18.17
CA ARG A 78 -16.06 -2.77 18.28
C ARG A 78 -16.85 -3.93 17.68
N MET A 79 -17.54 -4.68 18.53
CA MET A 79 -18.38 -5.82 18.13
C MET A 79 -19.71 -5.31 17.59
N ASP A 80 -20.17 -5.88 16.49
CA ASP A 80 -21.41 -5.44 15.85
C ASP A 80 -22.64 -5.65 16.73
N GLN A 81 -22.77 -6.84 17.36
CA GLN A 81 -23.94 -7.20 18.15
C GLN A 81 -23.58 -8.08 19.35
N VAL A 82 -24.23 -7.84 20.47
CA VAL A 82 -24.26 -8.73 21.64
C VAL A 82 -25.70 -9.10 21.93
N LEU A 83 -26.02 -10.37 21.80
CA LEU A 83 -27.37 -10.92 21.88
C LEU A 83 -27.47 -11.98 22.98
N VAL A 84 -28.67 -12.26 23.44
CA VAL A 84 -28.97 -13.42 24.31
C VAL A 84 -29.90 -14.35 23.55
N GLU A 85 -29.43 -15.56 23.24
CA GLU A 85 -30.20 -16.59 22.55
C GLU A 85 -30.13 -17.90 23.35
N GLY A 86 -31.29 -18.46 23.70
CA GLY A 86 -31.34 -19.70 24.49
C GLY A 86 -30.63 -19.64 25.85
N GLY A 87 -30.63 -18.47 26.48
CA GLY A 87 -29.93 -18.25 27.77
C GLY A 87 -28.41 -18.10 27.65
N ARG A 88 -27.86 -18.01 26.43
CA ARG A 88 -26.43 -17.83 26.19
C ARG A 88 -26.16 -16.45 25.59
N THR A 89 -25.12 -15.79 26.05
CA THR A 89 -24.65 -14.54 25.43
C THR A 89 -23.86 -14.85 24.18
N ILE A 90 -24.23 -14.22 23.07
CA ILE A 90 -23.60 -14.38 21.76
C ILE A 90 -22.95 -13.06 21.36
N LEU A 91 -21.66 -13.11 21.04
CA LEU A 91 -20.89 -12.04 20.41
C LEU A 91 -20.97 -12.24 18.91
N ARG A 92 -21.81 -11.47 18.23
CA ARG A 92 -22.03 -11.63 16.80
C ARG A 92 -21.27 -10.55 16.02
N GLU A 93 -20.49 -11.01 15.05
CA GLU A 93 -19.80 -10.17 14.08
C GLU A 93 -20.42 -10.40 12.70
N VAL A 94 -20.90 -9.36 12.06
CA VAL A 94 -21.58 -9.41 10.77
C VAL A 94 -20.56 -9.25 9.65
N LYS A 95 -20.63 -10.12 8.65
CA LYS A 95 -19.73 -10.08 7.48
C LYS A 95 -20.52 -10.23 6.20
N THR A 96 -20.41 -9.26 5.31
CA THR A 96 -21.00 -9.34 3.98
C THR A 96 -20.07 -10.08 3.03
N VAL A 97 -20.65 -10.96 2.20
CA VAL A 97 -19.94 -11.76 1.20
C VAL A 97 -20.62 -11.62 -0.17
N SER A 98 -19.89 -11.89 -1.23
CA SER A 98 -20.37 -11.76 -2.63
C SER A 98 -20.55 -13.10 -3.35
N HIS A 99 -20.57 -14.18 -2.62
CA HIS A 99 -20.87 -15.51 -3.16
C HIS A 99 -22.17 -16.04 -2.53
N PRO A 100 -22.87 -16.94 -3.23
CA PRO A 100 -24.12 -17.52 -2.72
C PRO A 100 -23.96 -18.22 -1.38
N LEU A 101 -24.93 -18.03 -0.50
CA LEU A 101 -25.07 -18.74 0.77
C LEU A 101 -26.33 -19.64 0.72
N PRO A 102 -26.39 -20.73 1.50
CA PRO A 102 -25.39 -21.24 2.44
C PRO A 102 -24.31 -22.11 1.77
N ILE A 103 -23.13 -22.13 2.36
CA ILE A 103 -22.05 -23.07 2.02
C ILE A 103 -21.56 -23.80 3.28
N SER A 104 -20.71 -24.84 3.14
CA SER A 104 -20.18 -25.55 4.30
C SER A 104 -19.39 -24.62 5.22
N GLU A 105 -19.53 -24.82 6.54
CA GLU A 105 -18.81 -23.99 7.53
C GLU A 105 -17.30 -24.12 7.38
N ASP A 106 -16.78 -25.30 7.01
CA ASP A 106 -15.35 -25.51 6.81
C ASP A 106 -14.83 -24.68 5.65
N LYS A 107 -15.60 -24.55 4.56
CA LYS A 107 -15.26 -23.70 3.44
C LYS A 107 -15.23 -22.21 3.85
N LEU A 108 -16.17 -21.78 4.69
CA LEU A 108 -16.15 -20.40 5.23
C LEU A 108 -14.93 -20.16 6.13
N ARG A 109 -14.53 -21.16 6.94
CA ARG A 109 -13.34 -21.08 7.78
C ARG A 109 -12.05 -21.01 6.97
N GLU A 110 -12.00 -21.68 5.83
CA GLU A 110 -10.88 -21.66 4.90
C GLU A 110 -10.81 -20.35 4.11
N MET A 111 -11.95 -19.88 3.59
CA MET A 111 -12.01 -18.64 2.80
C MET A 111 -11.79 -17.37 3.62
N TYR A 112 -12.19 -17.35 4.90
CA TYR A 112 -12.19 -16.15 5.74
C TYR A 112 -11.48 -16.32 7.09
N PRO A 113 -10.24 -16.84 7.13
CA PRO A 113 -9.54 -17.13 8.39
C PRO A 113 -9.39 -15.89 9.29
N GLY A 114 -9.25 -14.69 8.71
CA GLY A 114 -9.17 -13.43 9.43
C GLY A 114 -10.44 -13.08 10.21
N TYR A 115 -11.62 -13.39 9.67
CA TYR A 115 -12.88 -13.15 10.40
C TYR A 115 -12.97 -14.03 11.65
N PHE A 116 -12.53 -15.28 11.54
CA PHE A 116 -12.46 -16.18 12.70
C PHE A 116 -11.40 -15.76 13.72
N ALA A 117 -10.26 -15.21 13.26
CA ALA A 117 -9.27 -14.61 14.15
C ALA A 117 -9.83 -13.38 14.90
N GLN A 118 -10.63 -12.56 14.23
CA GLN A 118 -11.32 -11.41 14.84
C GLN A 118 -12.29 -11.87 15.93
N ALA A 119 -13.09 -12.89 15.65
CA ALA A 119 -14.02 -13.47 16.63
C ALA A 119 -13.27 -14.05 17.85
N GLY A 120 -12.12 -14.70 17.63
CA GLY A 120 -11.24 -15.18 18.69
C GLY A 120 -10.66 -14.06 19.56
N ALA A 121 -10.26 -12.95 18.93
CA ALA A 121 -9.81 -11.77 19.64
C ALA A 121 -10.88 -11.21 20.57
N TYR A 122 -12.13 -11.11 20.12
CA TYR A 122 -13.24 -10.63 20.95
C TYR A 122 -13.48 -11.55 22.16
N GLN A 123 -13.43 -12.87 21.98
CA GLN A 123 -13.53 -13.81 23.11
C GLN A 123 -12.46 -13.56 24.17
N VAL A 124 -11.22 -13.37 23.74
CA VAL A 124 -10.10 -13.09 24.64
C VAL A 124 -10.31 -11.78 25.38
N LEU A 125 -10.65 -10.70 24.66
CA LEU A 125 -10.85 -9.38 25.27
C LEU A 125 -12.03 -9.35 26.24
N CYS A 126 -13.13 -10.05 25.97
CA CYS A 126 -14.26 -10.20 26.90
C CYS A 126 -13.83 -10.97 28.15
N GLY A 127 -13.00 -12.00 28.01
CA GLY A 127 -12.42 -12.73 29.14
C GLY A 127 -11.47 -11.90 30.01
N LEU A 128 -10.71 -10.99 29.38
CA LEU A 128 -9.78 -10.08 30.08
C LEU A 128 -10.51 -8.91 30.77
N ASN A 129 -11.77 -8.65 30.43
CA ASN A 129 -12.55 -7.54 30.98
C ASN A 129 -13.90 -8.01 31.56
N PRO A 130 -13.90 -8.63 32.76
CA PRO A 130 -15.13 -9.14 33.39
C PRO A 130 -16.20 -8.07 33.64
N ALA A 131 -15.80 -6.79 33.78
CA ALA A 131 -16.71 -5.67 33.98
C ALA A 131 -17.71 -5.47 32.81
N LEU A 132 -17.41 -6.00 31.62
CA LEU A 132 -18.34 -5.99 30.48
C LEU A 132 -19.52 -6.94 30.67
N GLY A 133 -19.46 -7.89 31.61
CA GLY A 133 -20.47 -8.92 31.80
C GLY A 133 -20.59 -9.92 30.65
N LEU A 134 -19.51 -10.10 29.88
CA LEU A 134 -19.47 -10.93 28.66
C LEU A 134 -18.57 -12.16 28.80
N THR A 135 -18.13 -12.46 30.00
CA THR A 135 -17.30 -13.65 30.29
C THR A 135 -18.09 -14.92 29.97
N GLY A 136 -17.51 -15.83 29.18
CA GLY A 136 -18.16 -17.07 28.76
C GLY A 136 -19.12 -16.91 27.57
N ALA A 137 -19.22 -15.72 26.98
CA ALA A 137 -20.00 -15.50 25.76
C ALA A 137 -19.40 -16.27 24.56
N VAL A 138 -20.27 -16.72 23.67
CA VAL A 138 -19.89 -17.49 22.47
C VAL A 138 -19.80 -16.55 21.28
N SER A 139 -18.69 -16.60 20.56
CA SER A 139 -18.54 -15.80 19.33
C SER A 139 -19.17 -16.50 18.13
N GLN A 140 -19.88 -15.72 17.34
CA GLN A 140 -20.57 -16.14 16.12
C GLN A 140 -20.24 -15.17 14.99
N LEU A 141 -19.92 -15.69 13.81
CA LEU A 141 -19.86 -14.94 12.56
C LEU A 141 -21.23 -15.05 11.87
N TYR A 142 -21.73 -13.93 11.40
CA TYR A 142 -23.01 -13.85 10.69
C TYR A 142 -22.77 -13.35 9.28
N PHE A 143 -22.71 -14.31 8.35
CA PHE A 143 -22.48 -14.03 6.94
C PHE A 143 -23.76 -13.60 6.26
N VAL A 144 -23.69 -12.60 5.39
CA VAL A 144 -24.79 -12.08 4.59
C VAL A 144 -24.35 -11.98 3.14
N ASP A 145 -25.06 -12.68 2.26
CA ASP A 145 -24.90 -12.49 0.82
C ASP A 145 -25.43 -11.11 0.42
N ILE A 146 -24.59 -10.30 -0.18
CA ILE A 146 -24.95 -8.93 -0.58
C ILE A 146 -25.93 -8.89 -1.77
N GLN A 147 -26.06 -9.98 -2.53
CA GLN A 147 -26.89 -10.04 -3.73
C GLN A 147 -28.37 -10.28 -3.38
N ASP A 148 -28.65 -11.24 -2.54
CA ASP A 148 -30.01 -11.67 -2.22
C ASP A 148 -30.39 -11.54 -0.73
N GLY A 149 -29.40 -11.24 0.12
CA GLY A 149 -29.59 -11.10 1.56
C GLY A 149 -29.70 -12.42 2.32
N THR A 150 -29.37 -13.54 1.69
CA THR A 150 -29.30 -14.85 2.37
C THR A 150 -28.29 -14.80 3.51
N ARG A 151 -28.65 -15.40 4.64
CA ARG A 151 -27.92 -15.27 5.90
C ARG A 151 -27.46 -16.64 6.39
N GLN A 152 -26.24 -16.71 6.93
CA GLN A 152 -25.69 -17.93 7.52
C GLN A 152 -24.92 -17.60 8.79
N ALA A 153 -25.37 -18.16 9.91
CA ALA A 153 -24.68 -18.05 11.20
C ALA A 153 -23.68 -19.21 11.35
N VAL A 154 -22.46 -18.90 11.75
CA VAL A 154 -21.40 -19.89 11.97
C VAL A 154 -20.77 -19.65 13.33
N SER A 155 -20.74 -20.66 14.19
CA SER A 155 -20.01 -20.57 15.46
C SER A 155 -18.52 -20.41 15.18
N ALA A 156 -17.88 -19.48 15.86
CA ALA A 156 -16.45 -19.30 15.75
C ALA A 156 -15.65 -20.51 16.26
N GLY A 157 -16.21 -21.25 17.25
CA GLY A 157 -15.66 -22.49 17.78
C GLY A 157 -14.28 -22.33 18.46
N GLU A 158 -13.71 -23.45 18.87
CA GLU A 158 -12.37 -23.46 19.53
C GLU A 158 -11.26 -23.04 18.57
N GLY A 159 -11.41 -23.27 17.26
CA GLY A 159 -10.44 -22.87 16.24
C GLY A 159 -10.24 -21.35 16.10
N ALA A 160 -11.17 -20.52 16.58
CA ALA A 160 -11.04 -19.06 16.55
C ALA A 160 -9.90 -18.57 17.43
N ARG A 161 -9.73 -19.16 18.62
CA ARG A 161 -8.62 -18.85 19.53
C ARG A 161 -7.28 -19.19 18.89
N ALA A 162 -7.15 -20.37 18.29
CA ALA A 162 -5.91 -20.77 17.62
C ALA A 162 -5.54 -19.83 16.45
N ARG A 163 -6.54 -19.35 15.71
CA ARG A 163 -6.31 -18.34 14.64
C ARG A 163 -5.88 -16.99 15.19
N PHE A 164 -6.48 -16.55 16.28
CA PHE A 164 -6.02 -15.34 16.98
C PHE A 164 -4.57 -15.47 17.46
N ASP A 165 -4.21 -16.58 18.09
CA ASP A 165 -2.85 -16.84 18.55
C ASP A 165 -1.85 -16.91 17.38
N ALA A 166 -2.27 -17.41 16.21
CA ALA A 166 -1.46 -17.39 14.99
C ALA A 166 -1.22 -15.95 14.50
N GLN A 167 -2.23 -15.06 14.58
CA GLN A 167 -2.06 -13.65 14.23
C GLN A 167 -1.14 -12.92 15.21
N LEU A 168 -1.24 -13.21 16.51
CA LEU A 168 -0.31 -12.67 17.52
C LEU A 168 1.13 -13.10 17.23
N ARG A 169 1.33 -14.34 16.80
CA ARG A 169 2.67 -14.86 16.42
C ARG A 169 3.24 -14.11 15.22
N LEU A 170 2.42 -13.88 14.17
CA LEU A 170 2.85 -13.12 13.00
C LEU A 170 3.21 -11.68 13.37
N LEU A 171 2.38 -11.02 14.16
CA LEU A 171 2.66 -9.67 14.65
C LEU A 171 3.95 -9.64 15.47
N TRP A 172 4.12 -10.59 16.41
CA TRP A 172 5.32 -10.71 17.22
C TRP A 172 6.59 -10.87 16.38
N GLN A 173 6.58 -11.78 15.41
CA GLN A 173 7.72 -11.97 14.48
C GLN A 173 8.12 -10.65 13.80
N PHE A 174 7.15 -9.88 13.37
CA PHE A 174 7.37 -8.59 12.73
C PHE A 174 7.95 -7.56 13.69
N VAL A 175 7.29 -7.32 14.83
CA VAL A 175 7.73 -6.27 15.77
C VAL A 175 9.06 -6.63 16.42
N GLU A 176 9.33 -7.91 16.67
CA GLU A 176 10.61 -8.37 17.22
C GLU A 176 11.75 -8.22 16.20
N SER A 177 11.51 -8.53 14.94
CA SER A 177 12.48 -8.27 13.86
C SER A 177 12.79 -6.78 13.76
N ARG A 178 11.77 -5.91 13.85
CA ARG A 178 11.96 -4.44 13.81
C ARG A 178 12.70 -3.94 15.05
N ARG A 179 12.39 -4.46 16.25
CA ARG A 179 13.10 -4.15 17.49
C ARG A 179 14.58 -4.54 17.41
N SER A 180 14.85 -5.74 16.94
CA SER A 180 16.22 -6.26 16.79
C SER A 180 17.02 -5.43 15.77
N SER A 181 16.40 -5.03 14.65
CA SER A 181 17.02 -4.16 13.66
C SER A 181 17.35 -2.79 14.25
N ARG A 182 16.39 -2.18 14.95
CA ARG A 182 16.61 -0.90 15.65
C ARG A 182 17.74 -0.97 16.67
N GLN A 183 17.77 -2.04 17.50
CA GLN A 183 18.82 -2.23 18.49
C GLN A 183 20.20 -2.32 17.83
N ARG A 184 20.31 -3.07 16.74
CA ARG A 184 21.55 -3.18 15.96
C ARG A 184 22.04 -1.81 15.48
N ILE A 185 21.14 -0.99 14.91
CA ILE A 185 21.49 0.36 14.41
C ILE A 185 21.89 1.29 15.56
N LEU A 186 21.19 1.27 16.68
CA LEU A 186 21.48 2.12 17.83
C LEU A 186 22.86 1.83 18.43
N THR A 187 23.33 0.58 18.35
CA THR A 187 24.63 0.16 18.90
C THR A 187 25.75 0.10 17.87
N ALA A 188 25.44 0.30 16.58
CA ALA A 188 26.43 0.24 15.51
C ALA A 188 27.38 1.43 15.55
N ASP A 189 28.64 1.18 15.18
CA ASP A 189 29.58 2.23 14.85
C ASP A 189 29.36 2.65 13.39
N ILE A 190 28.87 3.87 13.22
CA ILE A 190 28.66 4.44 11.87
C ILE A 190 29.95 5.09 11.42
N VAL A 191 30.77 4.32 10.72
CA VAL A 191 32.04 4.81 10.20
C VAL A 191 31.83 5.95 9.19
N PRO A 192 32.75 6.93 9.09
CA PRO A 192 32.68 8.00 8.12
C PRO A 192 32.57 7.51 6.67
N PRO A 193 31.98 8.29 5.75
CA PRO A 193 31.76 7.87 4.37
C PRO A 193 33.08 7.67 3.59
N PHE A 194 34.16 8.28 4.06
CA PHE A 194 35.49 8.17 3.44
C PHE A 194 36.59 8.09 4.49
N ASP A 195 37.65 7.31 4.20
CA ASP A 195 38.82 7.18 5.06
C ASP A 195 39.69 8.44 5.00
N ALA A 196 39.68 9.14 3.85
CA ALA A 196 40.33 10.41 3.64
C ALA A 196 39.40 11.39 2.93
N VAL A 197 39.25 12.55 3.51
CA VAL A 197 38.41 13.64 2.98
C VAL A 197 39.19 14.38 1.90
N ARG A 198 38.58 14.63 0.74
CA ARG A 198 39.18 15.42 -0.34
C ARG A 198 38.94 16.90 -0.07
N SER A 199 39.78 17.76 -0.70
CA SER A 199 39.55 19.20 -0.70
C SER A 199 38.10 19.51 -1.12
N GLY A 200 37.44 20.40 -0.39
CA GLY A 200 36.06 20.78 -0.65
C GLY A 200 34.97 19.85 -0.03
N GLN A 201 35.39 18.69 0.49
CA GLN A 201 34.47 17.78 1.22
C GLN A 201 34.45 18.06 2.74
N ASP A 202 35.40 18.90 3.21
CA ASP A 202 35.57 19.22 4.62
C ASP A 202 34.29 19.79 5.23
N GLY A 203 33.88 19.23 6.37
CA GLY A 203 32.70 19.70 7.10
C GLY A 203 31.35 19.34 6.48
N THR A 204 31.30 18.63 5.34
CA THR A 204 30.01 18.26 4.68
C THR A 204 29.07 17.50 5.61
N GLU A 205 29.59 16.58 6.42
CA GLU A 205 28.78 15.82 7.38
C GLU A 205 28.13 16.74 8.43
N ALA A 206 28.93 17.64 9.02
CA ALA A 206 28.46 18.60 10.00
C ALA A 206 27.43 19.57 9.41
N GLN A 207 27.67 20.02 8.17
CA GLN A 207 26.73 20.89 7.45
C GLN A 207 25.39 20.20 7.16
N LEU A 208 25.41 18.96 6.66
CA LEU A 208 24.19 18.17 6.44
C LEU A 208 23.42 17.95 7.75
N HIS A 209 24.14 17.63 8.82
CA HIS A 209 23.52 17.46 10.14
C HIS A 209 22.88 18.75 10.62
N ALA A 210 23.61 19.86 10.62
CA ALA A 210 23.12 21.17 11.05
C ALA A 210 21.92 21.63 10.21
N ALA A 211 21.98 21.48 8.89
CA ALA A 211 20.88 21.83 7.97
C ALA A 211 19.62 21.03 8.27
N SER A 212 19.75 19.72 8.52
CA SER A 212 18.61 18.84 8.82
C SER A 212 17.97 19.06 10.20
N LEU A 213 18.67 19.73 11.11
CA LEU A 213 18.11 20.20 12.38
C LEU A 213 17.39 21.55 12.23
N GLN A 214 17.83 22.35 11.26
CA GLN A 214 17.29 23.68 10.96
C GLN A 214 16.00 23.61 10.15
N SER A 215 15.92 22.65 9.22
CA SER A 215 14.82 22.57 8.26
C SER A 215 14.47 21.12 7.92
N PRO A 216 13.18 20.82 7.71
CA PRO A 216 12.75 19.50 7.27
C PRO A 216 13.21 19.15 5.85
N ILE A 217 13.50 20.13 5.00
CA ILE A 217 13.95 19.92 3.61
C ILE A 217 15.34 20.48 3.41
N VAL A 218 16.26 19.62 2.98
CA VAL A 218 17.65 19.98 2.65
C VAL A 218 17.88 19.76 1.17
N LEU A 219 18.32 20.80 0.47
CA LEU A 219 18.78 20.75 -0.91
C LEU A 219 20.30 20.66 -0.90
N PHE A 220 20.86 19.64 -1.51
CA PHE A 220 22.31 19.42 -1.56
C PHE A 220 22.81 19.34 -2.99
N GLU A 221 23.48 20.42 -3.44
CA GLU A 221 24.13 20.47 -4.74
C GLU A 221 25.62 20.18 -4.60
N ALA A 222 26.12 19.17 -5.29
CA ALA A 222 27.55 18.89 -5.36
C ALA A 222 27.89 18.17 -6.67
N PRO A 223 29.07 18.41 -7.26
CA PRO A 223 29.45 17.89 -8.58
C PRO A 223 29.47 16.35 -8.60
N THR A 224 29.45 15.78 -9.81
CA THR A 224 29.62 14.33 -10.01
C THR A 224 30.98 13.90 -9.45
N GLY A 225 31.03 12.76 -8.76
CA GLY A 225 32.25 12.27 -8.11
C GLY A 225 32.53 12.86 -6.73
N PHE A 226 31.77 13.83 -6.26
CA PHE A 226 31.86 14.38 -4.90
C PHE A 226 31.63 13.36 -3.79
N GLY A 227 30.87 12.30 -4.05
CA GLY A 227 30.50 11.31 -3.05
C GLY A 227 29.15 11.58 -2.38
N LYS A 228 28.23 12.28 -3.06
CA LYS A 228 26.88 12.61 -2.55
C LYS A 228 26.18 11.42 -1.94
N THR A 229 26.19 10.27 -2.63
CA THR A 229 25.54 9.04 -2.16
C THR A 229 26.09 8.59 -0.81
N ALA A 230 27.40 8.56 -0.63
CA ALA A 230 28.04 8.13 0.62
C ALA A 230 27.74 9.10 1.77
N TYR A 231 27.79 10.42 1.52
CA TYR A 231 27.42 11.43 2.52
C TYR A 231 25.94 11.35 2.90
N ALA A 232 25.04 11.15 1.92
CA ALA A 232 23.61 11.02 2.18
C ALA A 232 23.30 9.76 2.99
N LEU A 233 23.93 8.63 2.68
CA LEU A 233 23.77 7.39 3.44
C LEU A 233 24.33 7.50 4.86
N HIS A 234 25.53 8.07 5.03
CA HIS A 234 26.11 8.33 6.35
C HIS A 234 25.21 9.23 7.20
N HIS A 235 24.70 10.32 6.61
CA HIS A 235 23.74 11.21 7.27
C HIS A 235 22.46 10.44 7.69
N ALA A 236 21.91 9.62 6.79
CA ALA A 236 20.73 8.82 7.05
C ALA A 236 20.94 7.83 8.21
N LEU A 237 22.05 7.10 8.19
CA LEU A 237 22.41 6.15 9.24
C LEU A 237 22.62 6.83 10.59
N THR A 238 23.25 8.00 10.59
CA THR A 238 23.43 8.83 11.80
C THR A 238 22.09 9.27 12.37
N ARG A 239 21.12 9.68 11.53
CA ARG A 239 19.76 10.01 11.96
C ARG A 239 19.01 8.80 12.51
N MET A 240 19.19 7.62 11.89
CA MET A 240 18.60 6.38 12.43
C MET A 240 19.20 6.02 13.79
N ARG A 241 20.54 6.10 13.95
CA ARG A 241 21.24 5.86 15.21
C ARG A 241 20.78 6.81 16.32
N SER A 242 20.56 8.07 15.99
CA SER A 242 20.05 9.08 16.93
C SER A 242 18.54 8.95 17.21
N GLY A 243 17.84 7.99 16.61
CA GLY A 243 16.39 7.80 16.78
C GLY A 243 15.52 8.86 16.07
N LEU A 244 16.11 9.72 15.25
CA LEU A 244 15.42 10.75 14.48
C LEU A 244 14.74 10.23 13.21
N ALA A 245 15.08 9.01 12.78
CA ALA A 245 14.42 8.29 11.72
C ALA A 245 14.33 6.80 12.04
N GLU A 246 13.23 6.17 11.69
CA GLU A 246 13.03 4.71 11.84
C GLU A 246 13.23 3.97 10.52
N ARG A 247 13.12 4.67 9.41
CA ARG A 247 13.25 4.14 8.05
C ARG A 247 13.86 5.16 7.11
N ILE A 248 14.57 4.68 6.12
CA ILE A 248 15.06 5.50 5.01
C ILE A 248 14.36 5.06 3.73
N VAL A 249 13.85 6.03 2.98
CA VAL A 249 13.38 5.83 1.61
C VAL A 249 14.34 6.55 0.68
N TYR A 250 15.08 5.78 -0.11
CA TYR A 250 16.08 6.32 -1.05
C TYR A 250 15.56 6.16 -2.48
N LEU A 251 15.34 7.27 -3.15
CA LEU A 251 14.80 7.30 -4.50
C LEU A 251 15.84 7.79 -5.51
N THR A 252 15.93 7.09 -6.63
CA THR A 252 16.76 7.50 -7.78
C THR A 252 16.11 7.04 -9.09
N GLY A 253 16.20 7.87 -10.11
CA GLY A 253 15.50 7.65 -11.38
C GLY A 253 16.13 6.59 -12.30
N LYS A 254 17.24 5.94 -11.89
CA LYS A 254 17.94 4.94 -12.72
C LYS A 254 18.30 3.70 -11.91
N SER A 255 18.10 2.51 -12.50
CA SER A 255 18.45 1.23 -11.87
C SER A 255 19.95 1.13 -11.52
N THR A 256 20.83 1.75 -12.31
CA THR A 256 22.27 1.82 -12.02
C THR A 256 22.57 2.61 -10.75
N GLY A 257 21.84 3.69 -10.49
CA GLY A 257 21.94 4.47 -9.25
C GLY A 257 21.49 3.64 -8.04
N GLN A 258 20.41 2.87 -8.17
CA GLN A 258 19.94 1.98 -7.11
C GLN A 258 20.99 0.91 -6.76
N ILE A 259 21.63 0.28 -7.76
CA ILE A 259 22.70 -0.69 -7.54
C ILE A 259 23.90 -0.04 -6.82
N GLN A 260 24.22 1.20 -7.18
CA GLN A 260 25.31 1.93 -6.53
C GLN A 260 25.05 2.16 -5.04
N VAL A 261 23.81 2.48 -4.66
CA VAL A 261 23.39 2.61 -3.25
C VAL A 261 23.61 1.30 -2.49
N VAL A 262 23.15 0.17 -3.06
CA VAL A 262 23.35 -1.15 -2.45
C VAL A 262 24.83 -1.44 -2.25
N ARG A 263 25.65 -1.26 -3.29
CA ARG A 263 27.11 -1.49 -3.22
C ARG A 263 27.81 -0.60 -2.19
N GLU A 264 27.36 0.66 -2.06
CA GLU A 264 27.96 1.58 -1.08
C GLU A 264 27.61 1.15 0.36
N LEU A 265 26.39 0.68 0.60
CA LEU A 265 25.96 0.11 1.89
C LEU A 265 26.76 -1.15 2.23
N GLU A 266 26.89 -2.09 1.30
CA GLU A 266 27.65 -3.34 1.47
C GLU A 266 29.14 -3.04 1.73
N ARG A 267 29.72 -2.08 1.03
CA ARG A 267 31.15 -1.74 1.16
C ARG A 267 31.49 -1.12 2.51
N ARG A 268 30.61 -0.27 3.07
CA ARG A 268 30.93 0.58 4.23
C ARG A 268 30.19 0.19 5.51
N TRP A 269 28.96 -0.27 5.38
CA TRP A 269 28.08 -0.49 6.51
C TRP A 269 27.39 -1.86 6.44
N ASP A 270 28.13 -2.85 5.91
CA ASP A 270 27.64 -4.22 5.86
C ASP A 270 27.26 -4.73 7.26
N GLY A 271 26.15 -5.45 7.34
CA GLY A 271 25.61 -5.94 8.61
C GLY A 271 25.00 -4.87 9.53
N VAL A 272 25.21 -3.58 9.30
CA VAL A 272 24.62 -2.49 10.11
C VAL A 272 23.16 -2.30 9.82
N VAL A 273 22.78 -2.25 8.55
CA VAL A 273 21.40 -2.06 8.09
C VAL A 273 20.98 -3.12 7.08
N ARG A 274 19.68 -3.37 7.04
CA ARG A 274 19.07 -4.18 5.98
C ARG A 274 18.50 -3.24 4.93
N ALA A 275 19.02 -3.30 3.72
CA ALA A 275 18.49 -2.56 2.58
C ALA A 275 17.69 -3.49 1.68
N GLN A 276 16.66 -2.98 1.02
CA GLN A 276 15.93 -3.70 -0.01
C GLN A 276 15.70 -2.81 -1.22
N GLN A 277 16.12 -3.30 -2.38
CA GLN A 277 15.86 -2.67 -3.66
C GLN A 277 14.53 -3.16 -4.23
N MET A 278 13.66 -2.23 -4.62
CA MET A 278 12.43 -2.51 -5.34
C MET A 278 12.55 -2.02 -6.77
N ARG A 279 12.50 -2.94 -7.73
CA ARG A 279 12.50 -2.66 -9.17
C ARG A 279 11.12 -2.79 -9.77
N SER A 280 10.97 -2.41 -11.03
CA SER A 280 9.71 -2.50 -11.77
C SER A 280 9.21 -3.96 -11.88
N LYS A 281 7.91 -4.13 -12.10
CA LYS A 281 7.33 -5.46 -12.36
C LYS A 281 7.95 -6.12 -13.60
N ALA A 282 8.22 -5.35 -14.65
CA ALA A 282 8.82 -5.85 -15.87
C ALA A 282 10.22 -6.43 -15.62
N GLU A 283 11.03 -5.78 -14.76
CA GLU A 283 12.34 -6.32 -14.39
C GLU A 283 12.24 -7.59 -13.52
N HIS A 284 11.17 -7.75 -12.74
CA HIS A 284 10.94 -8.97 -11.95
C HIS A 284 10.31 -10.10 -12.75
N ALA A 285 9.80 -9.83 -13.96
CA ALA A 285 9.07 -10.81 -14.73
C ALA A 285 9.88 -12.07 -15.01
N ILE A 286 9.20 -13.21 -14.90
CA ILE A 286 9.73 -14.55 -15.23
C ILE A 286 8.74 -15.27 -16.12
N SER A 287 9.28 -16.20 -16.92
CA SER A 287 8.52 -17.21 -17.63
C SER A 287 9.05 -18.59 -17.23
N SER A 288 8.28 -19.30 -16.42
CA SER A 288 8.61 -20.65 -15.94
C SER A 288 7.37 -21.53 -15.95
N PRO A 289 7.53 -22.88 -15.89
CA PRO A 289 6.38 -23.79 -15.80
C PRO A 289 5.48 -23.55 -14.59
N MET A 290 6.02 -22.97 -13.51
CA MET A 290 5.28 -22.72 -12.27
C MET A 290 4.61 -21.34 -12.25
N HIS A 291 5.15 -20.35 -12.99
CA HIS A 291 4.62 -19.00 -13.07
C HIS A 291 5.15 -18.28 -14.31
N ASN A 292 4.23 -17.73 -15.11
CA ASN A 292 4.56 -16.87 -16.24
C ASN A 292 3.87 -15.50 -16.04
N CYS A 293 4.66 -14.47 -15.84
CA CYS A 293 4.16 -13.12 -15.59
C CYS A 293 3.44 -12.48 -16.79
N GLU A 294 3.67 -13.00 -18.02
CA GLU A 294 3.05 -12.49 -19.25
C GLU A 294 1.71 -13.19 -19.52
N GLU A 295 1.53 -14.43 -19.09
CA GLU A 295 0.38 -15.26 -19.41
C GLU A 295 -0.66 -15.35 -18.30
N SER A 296 -0.28 -15.04 -17.06
CA SER A 296 -1.17 -15.17 -15.89
C SER A 296 -1.20 -13.91 -15.03
N SER A 297 -2.33 -13.70 -14.36
CA SER A 297 -2.42 -12.67 -13.33
C SER A 297 -1.47 -13.01 -12.19
N CYS A 298 -0.44 -12.18 -11.98
CA CYS A 298 0.55 -12.37 -10.91
C CYS A 298 -0.03 -12.39 -9.50
N ARG A 299 -1.27 -11.92 -9.32
CA ARG A 299 -1.94 -11.81 -8.00
C ARG A 299 -3.10 -12.76 -7.82
N GLU A 300 -3.38 -13.58 -8.79
CA GLU A 300 -4.45 -14.56 -8.69
C GLU A 300 -3.97 -15.80 -7.93
N GLY A 301 -4.72 -16.15 -6.88
CA GLY A 301 -4.37 -17.25 -5.99
C GLY A 301 -2.98 -17.11 -5.34
N ILE A 302 -2.43 -15.87 -5.29
CA ILE A 302 -1.07 -15.67 -4.77
C ILE A 302 -0.99 -15.94 -3.26
N GLU A 303 -2.06 -15.72 -2.52
CA GLU A 303 -2.10 -16.03 -1.08
C GLU A 303 -1.92 -17.54 -0.86
N GLU A 304 -2.60 -18.37 -1.65
CA GLU A 304 -2.48 -19.83 -1.59
C GLU A 304 -1.10 -20.31 -2.02
N LYS A 305 -0.57 -19.80 -3.15
CA LYS A 305 0.79 -20.07 -3.63
C LYS A 305 1.82 -19.70 -2.56
N TRP A 306 1.65 -18.54 -1.92
CA TRP A 306 2.52 -18.09 -0.84
C TRP A 306 2.50 -19.05 0.35
N MET A 307 1.33 -19.44 0.84
CA MET A 307 1.21 -20.38 1.95
C MET A 307 1.83 -21.76 1.63
N ARG A 308 1.60 -22.26 0.42
CA ARG A 308 2.18 -23.55 -0.03
C ARG A 308 3.69 -23.49 -0.21
N SER A 309 4.24 -22.34 -0.56
CA SER A 309 5.68 -22.17 -0.79
C SER A 309 6.53 -22.28 0.48
N GLY A 310 5.93 -22.11 1.66
CA GLY A 310 6.65 -22.03 2.93
C GLY A 310 7.56 -20.81 3.07
N LEU A 311 7.46 -19.83 2.17
CA LEU A 311 8.26 -18.61 2.22
C LEU A 311 7.95 -17.81 3.49
N ASN A 312 9.02 -17.37 4.16
CA ASN A 312 8.93 -16.45 5.29
C ASN A 312 9.75 -15.19 4.98
N PRO A 313 9.11 -14.02 4.87
CA PRO A 313 9.78 -12.79 4.46
C PRO A 313 10.79 -12.29 5.52
N ALA A 314 10.59 -12.63 6.79
CA ALA A 314 11.56 -12.31 7.85
C ALA A 314 12.87 -13.09 7.65
N ASN A 315 12.79 -14.35 7.26
CA ASN A 315 13.96 -15.18 6.97
C ASN A 315 14.70 -14.65 5.73
N LEU A 316 13.95 -14.37 4.66
CA LEU A 316 14.55 -13.79 3.44
C LEU A 316 15.26 -12.45 3.73
N ALA A 317 14.67 -11.60 4.58
CA ALA A 317 15.29 -10.33 4.98
C ALA A 317 16.51 -10.52 5.91
N ALA A 318 16.58 -11.63 6.64
CA ALA A 318 17.69 -11.89 7.57
C ALA A 318 19.00 -12.24 6.84
N GLU A 319 18.91 -12.80 5.64
CA GLU A 319 20.06 -13.16 4.80
C GLU A 319 20.72 -11.96 4.11
N GLY A 320 20.14 -10.76 4.22
CA GLY A 320 20.60 -9.54 3.58
C GLY A 320 19.60 -8.98 2.57
N PRO A 321 20.05 -8.08 1.67
CA PRO A 321 19.21 -7.62 0.56
C PRO A 321 18.83 -8.80 -0.33
N LEU A 322 17.55 -8.93 -0.68
CA LEU A 322 17.11 -9.94 -1.64
C LEU A 322 17.41 -9.44 -3.08
N PRO A 323 18.42 -10.00 -3.77
CA PRO A 323 18.74 -9.60 -5.14
C PRO A 323 17.63 -9.98 -6.11
N LEU A 324 17.51 -9.25 -7.21
CA LEU A 324 16.51 -9.49 -8.25
C LEU A 324 16.57 -10.92 -8.80
N GLU A 325 17.78 -11.42 -9.08
CA GLU A 325 17.97 -12.77 -9.64
C GLU A 325 17.56 -13.86 -8.64
N GLN A 326 17.85 -13.67 -7.36
CA GLN A 326 17.40 -14.61 -6.33
C GLN A 326 15.87 -14.59 -6.18
N ALA A 327 15.24 -13.42 -6.24
CA ALA A 327 13.78 -13.32 -6.23
C ALA A 327 13.16 -14.04 -7.43
N ARG A 328 13.75 -13.93 -8.63
CA ARG A 328 13.34 -14.64 -9.84
C ARG A 328 13.49 -16.16 -9.71
N GLU A 329 14.62 -16.61 -9.15
CA GLU A 329 14.88 -18.04 -8.90
C GLU A 329 13.85 -18.63 -7.93
N ILE A 330 13.60 -17.95 -6.81
CA ILE A 330 12.58 -18.35 -5.84
C ILE A 330 11.21 -18.42 -6.53
N GLY A 331 10.85 -17.39 -7.28
CA GLY A 331 9.58 -17.33 -8.00
C GLY A 331 9.41 -18.46 -9.01
N SER A 332 10.45 -18.75 -9.78
CA SER A 332 10.44 -19.85 -10.77
C SER A 332 10.24 -21.23 -10.12
N ARG A 333 10.74 -21.41 -8.90
CA ARG A 333 10.63 -22.65 -8.15
C ARG A 333 9.31 -22.78 -7.38
N THR A 334 8.78 -21.66 -6.86
CA THR A 334 7.62 -21.68 -5.96
C THR A 334 6.30 -21.32 -6.63
N GLY A 335 6.34 -20.76 -7.85
CA GLY A 335 5.16 -20.24 -8.53
C GLY A 335 4.65 -18.91 -7.97
N VAL A 336 5.38 -18.29 -7.05
CA VAL A 336 5.05 -16.95 -6.50
C VAL A 336 5.70 -15.88 -7.34
N CYS A 337 4.96 -14.81 -7.69
CA CYS A 337 5.49 -13.69 -8.45
C CYS A 337 6.73 -13.07 -7.77
N PRO A 338 7.89 -12.96 -8.44
CA PRO A 338 9.11 -12.40 -7.85
C PRO A 338 8.95 -10.96 -7.33
N TYR A 339 8.14 -10.16 -8.00
CA TYR A 339 7.82 -8.80 -7.55
C TYR A 339 7.12 -8.79 -6.18
N GLU A 340 6.17 -9.70 -5.97
CA GLU A 340 5.47 -9.80 -4.69
C GLU A 340 6.35 -10.45 -3.60
N ILE A 341 7.30 -11.33 -3.96
CA ILE A 341 8.32 -11.84 -3.03
C ILE A 341 9.17 -10.67 -2.51
N THR A 342 9.75 -9.87 -3.41
CA THR A 342 10.55 -8.69 -3.06
C THR A 342 9.75 -7.70 -2.22
N ARG A 343 8.49 -7.42 -2.60
CA ARG A 343 7.60 -6.53 -1.86
C ARG A 343 7.35 -7.02 -0.43
N SER A 344 7.24 -8.33 -0.23
CA SER A 344 7.00 -8.92 1.09
C SER A 344 8.19 -8.80 2.06
N VAL A 345 9.40 -8.62 1.54
CA VAL A 345 10.63 -8.41 2.33
C VAL A 345 10.77 -6.96 2.80
N MET A 346 10.17 -6.01 2.10
CA MET A 346 10.29 -4.58 2.39
C MET A 346 10.00 -4.21 3.86
N PRO A 347 8.94 -4.69 4.53
CA PRO A 347 8.64 -4.33 5.92
C PRO A 347 9.77 -4.65 6.91
N PHE A 348 10.60 -5.64 6.58
CA PHE A 348 11.72 -6.11 7.41
C PHE A 348 13.03 -5.36 7.16
N SER A 349 13.09 -4.54 6.13
CA SER A 349 14.28 -3.78 5.75
C SER A 349 14.27 -2.39 6.35
N ASP A 350 15.45 -1.81 6.58
CA ASP A 350 15.64 -0.50 7.20
C ASP A 350 15.70 0.62 6.16
N ILE A 351 16.25 0.29 4.99
CA ILE A 351 16.40 1.20 3.85
C ILE A 351 15.64 0.61 2.66
N TRP A 352 14.72 1.38 2.09
CA TRP A 352 14.02 1.06 0.86
C TRP A 352 14.60 1.86 -0.30
N ILE A 353 15.02 1.16 -1.34
CA ILE A 353 15.65 1.76 -2.51
C ILE A 353 14.73 1.54 -3.70
N GLY A 354 14.37 2.62 -4.40
CA GLY A 354 13.45 2.51 -5.53
C GLY A 354 13.46 3.72 -6.47
N ASP A 355 12.51 3.71 -7.39
CA ASP A 355 12.22 4.82 -8.31
C ASP A 355 11.30 5.87 -7.64
N TYR A 356 11.27 7.08 -8.17
CA TYR A 356 10.39 8.17 -7.70
C TYR A 356 8.92 7.78 -7.66
N ASN A 357 8.50 6.87 -8.54
CA ASN A 357 7.12 6.39 -8.63
C ASN A 357 6.62 5.77 -7.33
N TYR A 358 7.51 5.17 -6.52
CA TYR A 358 7.12 4.56 -5.24
C TYR A 358 6.73 5.57 -4.15
N VAL A 359 6.90 6.86 -4.40
CA VAL A 359 6.41 7.94 -3.53
C VAL A 359 5.42 8.86 -4.26
N PHE A 360 5.68 9.17 -5.55
CA PHE A 360 4.98 10.25 -6.25
C PHE A 360 3.91 9.78 -7.25
N HIS A 361 3.98 8.54 -7.75
CA HIS A 361 2.96 8.03 -8.67
C HIS A 361 1.68 7.63 -7.92
N PRO A 362 0.48 7.99 -8.41
CA PRO A 362 -0.79 7.77 -7.69
C PRO A 362 -1.04 6.32 -7.26
N ARG A 363 -0.69 5.34 -8.08
CA ARG A 363 -0.86 3.90 -7.79
C ARG A 363 0.38 3.24 -7.20
N ALA A 364 1.54 3.50 -7.78
CA ALA A 364 2.76 2.80 -7.37
C ALA A 364 3.20 3.17 -5.95
N CYS A 365 2.80 4.35 -5.44
CA CYS A 365 3.14 4.77 -4.08
C CYS A 365 2.61 3.81 -3.01
N SER A 366 1.52 3.08 -3.27
CA SER A 366 0.97 2.07 -2.35
C SER A 366 1.98 0.97 -2.00
N VAL A 367 2.94 0.70 -2.88
CA VAL A 367 3.99 -0.31 -2.65
C VAL A 367 4.85 0.03 -1.43
N PHE A 368 5.14 1.31 -1.19
CA PHE A 368 5.88 1.78 -0.01
C PHE A 368 4.92 2.27 1.09
N MET A 369 3.93 3.09 0.75
CA MET A 369 3.09 3.77 1.73
C MET A 369 2.16 2.84 2.52
N GLU A 370 1.77 1.69 1.93
CA GLU A 370 0.88 0.73 2.57
C GLU A 370 1.63 -0.47 3.20
N GLN A 371 2.95 -0.38 3.37
CA GLN A 371 3.70 -1.42 4.05
C GLN A 371 3.35 -1.47 5.55
N PRO A 372 3.24 -2.67 6.14
CA PRO A 372 2.98 -2.83 7.56
C PRO A 372 3.96 -2.02 8.43
N GLY A 373 3.42 -1.23 9.35
CA GLY A 373 4.21 -0.46 10.31
C GLY A 373 5.06 0.67 9.70
N PHE A 374 4.76 1.11 8.47
CA PHE A 374 5.42 2.26 7.88
C PHE A 374 4.68 3.56 8.23
N ASP A 375 5.43 4.47 8.83
CA ASP A 375 4.99 5.83 9.09
C ASP A 375 5.98 6.80 8.40
N PRO A 376 5.57 7.49 7.33
CA PRO A 376 6.44 8.42 6.62
C PRO A 376 6.91 9.57 7.51
N SER A 377 6.14 10.01 8.51
CA SER A 377 6.56 11.07 9.45
C SER A 377 7.79 10.67 10.30
N ARG A 378 8.09 9.39 10.37
CA ARG A 378 9.25 8.80 11.05
C ARG A 378 10.30 8.28 10.08
N ALA A 379 10.19 8.64 8.80
CA ALA A 379 11.13 8.26 7.75
C ALA A 379 11.87 9.46 7.19
N LEU A 380 13.14 9.28 6.82
CA LEU A 380 13.89 10.23 6.01
C LEU A 380 13.76 9.83 4.54
N LEU A 381 13.33 10.78 3.71
CA LEU A 381 13.28 10.63 2.26
C LEU A 381 14.57 11.21 1.63
N ILE A 382 15.26 10.42 0.84
CA ILE A 382 16.41 10.86 0.05
C ILE A 382 16.05 10.76 -1.43
N ILE A 383 16.23 11.85 -2.16
CA ILE A 383 15.97 11.93 -3.60
C ILE A 383 17.28 12.27 -4.30
N ASP A 384 17.83 11.29 -4.99
CA ASP A 384 19.03 11.46 -5.81
C ASP A 384 18.65 11.87 -7.23
N GLU A 385 19.51 12.66 -7.89
CA GLU A 385 19.24 13.31 -9.17
C GLU A 385 17.92 14.11 -9.16
N ALA A 386 17.70 14.82 -8.05
CA ALA A 386 16.44 15.52 -7.75
C ALA A 386 16.01 16.54 -8.82
N HIS A 387 16.94 17.03 -9.67
CA HIS A 387 16.60 17.89 -10.80
C HIS A 387 15.58 17.29 -11.77
N ASN A 388 15.45 15.94 -11.79
CA ASN A 388 14.46 15.25 -12.61
C ASN A 388 13.08 15.14 -11.94
N LEU A 389 12.96 15.44 -10.63
CA LEU A 389 11.75 15.19 -9.86
C LEU A 389 10.51 15.89 -10.44
N PRO A 390 10.53 17.20 -10.77
CA PRO A 390 9.33 17.88 -11.29
C PRO A 390 8.78 17.23 -12.56
N ALA A 391 9.66 16.96 -13.53
CA ALA A 391 9.25 16.35 -14.80
C ALA A 391 8.71 14.92 -14.60
N ARG A 392 9.37 14.12 -13.76
CA ARG A 392 8.95 12.75 -13.47
C ARG A 392 7.61 12.68 -12.77
N VAL A 393 7.34 13.61 -11.86
CA VAL A 393 6.05 13.66 -11.17
C VAL A 393 4.96 14.13 -12.13
N ALA A 394 5.23 15.15 -12.95
CA ALA A 394 4.30 15.58 -13.98
C ALA A 394 3.95 14.45 -14.98
N ASP A 395 4.94 13.68 -15.42
CA ASP A 395 4.73 12.50 -16.28
C ASP A 395 3.85 11.44 -15.58
N ALA A 396 4.12 11.17 -14.30
CA ALA A 396 3.36 10.18 -13.51
C ALA A 396 1.88 10.56 -13.29
N TRP A 397 1.57 11.85 -13.35
CA TRP A 397 0.23 12.40 -13.23
C TRP A 397 -0.36 12.83 -14.59
N SER A 398 0.18 12.30 -15.69
CA SER A 398 -0.33 12.51 -17.03
C SER A 398 -0.93 11.21 -17.59
N ALA A 399 -1.94 11.34 -18.45
CA ALA A 399 -2.60 10.18 -19.06
C ALA A 399 -2.89 10.45 -20.56
N LYS A 400 -2.98 9.36 -21.34
CA LYS A 400 -3.34 9.41 -22.76
C LYS A 400 -4.48 8.43 -23.03
N LEU A 401 -5.52 8.91 -23.66
CA LEU A 401 -6.66 8.13 -24.10
C LEU A 401 -6.70 8.11 -25.63
N GLU A 402 -6.66 6.91 -26.20
CA GLU A 402 -6.67 6.72 -27.65
C GLU A 402 -7.92 5.91 -28.04
N GLY A 403 -8.76 6.48 -28.91
CA GLY A 403 -10.03 5.88 -29.31
C GLY A 403 -9.87 4.47 -29.87
N ARG A 404 -8.82 4.22 -30.67
CA ARG A 404 -8.53 2.88 -31.22
C ARG A 404 -8.22 1.85 -30.12
N ARG A 405 -7.38 2.22 -29.14
CA ARG A 405 -7.06 1.34 -28.01
C ARG A 405 -8.30 1.07 -27.14
N LEU A 406 -9.17 2.08 -26.98
CA LEU A 406 -10.44 1.94 -26.27
C LEU A 406 -11.42 1.03 -27.03
N GLU A 407 -11.46 1.09 -28.37
CA GLU A 407 -12.23 0.18 -29.21
C GLU A 407 -11.76 -1.27 -29.03
N ASP A 408 -10.43 -1.49 -29.09
CA ASP A 408 -9.84 -2.81 -28.85
C ASP A 408 -10.21 -3.34 -27.45
N LEU A 409 -10.20 -2.50 -26.42
CA LEU A 409 -10.62 -2.87 -25.07
C LEU A 409 -12.13 -3.19 -24.97
N CYS A 410 -12.98 -2.47 -25.70
CA CYS A 410 -14.41 -2.79 -25.77
C CYS A 410 -14.64 -4.18 -26.36
N VAL A 411 -13.92 -4.52 -27.43
CA VAL A 411 -13.98 -5.85 -28.06
C VAL A 411 -13.46 -6.92 -27.09
N GLU A 412 -12.31 -6.70 -26.49
CA GLU A 412 -11.69 -7.63 -25.56
C GLU A 412 -12.60 -7.93 -24.35
N LEU A 413 -13.23 -6.89 -23.81
CA LEU A 413 -14.13 -7.03 -22.66
C LEU A 413 -15.32 -7.95 -22.96
N THR A 414 -15.78 -8.06 -24.22
CA THR A 414 -16.92 -8.93 -24.56
C THR A 414 -16.65 -10.41 -24.28
N PHE A 415 -15.39 -10.84 -24.34
CA PHE A 415 -15.01 -12.24 -24.08
C PHE A 415 -15.14 -12.62 -22.59
N ALA A 416 -15.08 -11.65 -21.69
CA ALA A 416 -15.25 -11.88 -20.23
C ALA A 416 -16.71 -11.83 -19.76
N HIS A 417 -17.67 -11.83 -20.69
CA HIS A 417 -19.11 -11.75 -20.37
C HIS A 417 -19.42 -10.65 -19.35
N PRO A 418 -18.99 -9.40 -19.60
CA PRO A 418 -18.99 -8.34 -18.62
C PRO A 418 -20.41 -7.95 -18.21
N PRO A 419 -20.59 -7.43 -16.99
CA PRO A 419 -21.83 -6.79 -16.59
C PRO A 419 -22.18 -5.65 -17.56
N ARG A 420 -23.47 -5.53 -17.90
CA ARG A 420 -23.97 -4.53 -18.87
C ARG A 420 -23.58 -3.10 -18.52
N ARG A 421 -23.47 -2.78 -17.23
CA ARG A 421 -23.08 -1.45 -16.76
C ARG A 421 -21.64 -1.14 -17.13
N LEU A 422 -20.72 -2.07 -16.89
CA LEU A 422 -19.29 -1.89 -17.24
C LEU A 422 -19.09 -1.75 -18.74
N SER A 423 -19.75 -2.61 -19.56
CA SER A 423 -19.67 -2.49 -21.02
C SER A 423 -20.13 -1.12 -21.49
N ARG A 424 -21.28 -0.64 -21.01
CA ARG A 424 -21.81 0.68 -21.39
C ARG A 424 -20.92 1.82 -20.95
N ALA A 425 -20.32 1.72 -19.77
CA ALA A 425 -19.42 2.74 -19.25
C ALA A 425 -18.14 2.82 -20.11
N LEU A 426 -17.52 1.68 -20.45
CA LEU A 426 -16.35 1.64 -21.33
C LEU A 426 -16.68 2.16 -22.75
N GLU A 427 -17.82 1.74 -23.33
CA GLU A 427 -18.29 2.27 -24.61
C GLU A 427 -18.55 3.78 -24.57
N SER A 428 -18.97 4.31 -23.41
CA SER A 428 -19.16 5.76 -23.26
C SER A 428 -17.83 6.50 -23.28
N VAL A 429 -16.79 5.97 -22.61
CA VAL A 429 -15.42 6.50 -22.69
C VAL A 429 -14.94 6.48 -24.15
N HIS A 430 -15.08 5.33 -24.84
CA HIS A 430 -14.67 5.20 -26.23
C HIS A 430 -15.38 6.22 -27.12
N ARG A 431 -16.71 6.29 -27.10
CA ARG A 431 -17.51 7.22 -27.91
C ARG A 431 -17.17 8.67 -27.64
N PHE A 432 -16.92 9.01 -26.38
CA PHE A 432 -16.51 10.35 -26.00
C PHE A 432 -15.16 10.71 -26.62
N VAL A 433 -14.12 9.88 -26.44
CA VAL A 433 -12.78 10.14 -26.99
C VAL A 433 -12.80 10.14 -28.52
N ALA A 434 -13.49 9.19 -29.18
CA ALA A 434 -13.57 9.06 -30.63
C ALA A 434 -14.16 10.29 -31.32
N ARG A 435 -15.09 11.02 -30.67
CA ARG A 435 -15.69 12.24 -31.23
C ARG A 435 -14.84 13.49 -31.09
N LEU A 436 -13.85 13.50 -30.18
CA LEU A 436 -13.01 14.68 -29.96
C LEU A 436 -12.22 15.03 -31.20
N ALA A 437 -12.32 16.30 -31.61
CA ALA A 437 -11.53 16.86 -32.68
C ALA A 437 -10.14 17.28 -32.18
N LYS A 438 -9.21 17.49 -33.13
CA LYS A 438 -7.91 18.10 -32.79
C LYS A 438 -8.11 19.43 -32.06
N SER A 439 -7.43 19.64 -30.96
CA SER A 439 -7.48 20.86 -30.17
C SER A 439 -6.19 21.04 -29.39
N GLU A 440 -5.65 22.24 -29.36
CA GLU A 440 -4.48 22.55 -28.54
C GLU A 440 -4.85 22.68 -27.05
N ARG A 441 -6.11 23.04 -26.76
CA ARG A 441 -6.65 23.13 -25.41
C ARG A 441 -8.16 22.90 -25.42
N HIS A 442 -8.63 21.97 -24.63
CA HIS A 442 -10.06 21.75 -24.40
C HIS A 442 -10.60 22.68 -23.31
N THR A 443 -11.92 22.87 -23.32
CA THR A 443 -12.64 23.69 -22.34
C THR A 443 -12.78 22.98 -21.00
N GLU A 444 -13.09 23.75 -19.95
CA GLU A 444 -13.44 23.17 -18.64
C GLU A 444 -14.67 22.24 -18.73
N THR A 445 -15.63 22.55 -19.61
CA THR A 445 -16.77 21.64 -19.84
C THR A 445 -16.30 20.27 -20.31
N THR A 446 -15.35 20.21 -21.26
CA THR A 446 -14.76 18.93 -21.70
C THR A 446 -14.02 18.22 -20.56
N ARG A 447 -13.35 18.97 -19.69
CA ARG A 447 -12.69 18.42 -18.52
C ARG A 447 -13.68 17.75 -17.56
N TYR A 448 -14.77 18.42 -17.21
CA TYR A 448 -15.82 17.86 -16.34
C TYR A 448 -16.51 16.66 -16.99
N GLU A 449 -16.84 16.73 -18.29
CA GLU A 449 -17.38 15.57 -19.02
C GLU A 449 -16.43 14.37 -18.99
N THR A 450 -15.12 14.60 -19.18
CA THR A 450 -14.10 13.54 -19.10
C THR A 450 -14.07 12.91 -17.70
N GLN A 451 -14.09 13.76 -16.68
CA GLN A 451 -14.06 13.33 -15.28
C GLN A 451 -15.29 12.48 -14.94
N ASP A 452 -16.48 12.93 -15.33
CA ASP A 452 -17.74 12.23 -15.02
C ASP A 452 -17.82 10.88 -15.72
N ILE A 453 -17.45 10.81 -17.00
CA ILE A 453 -17.45 9.57 -17.78
C ILE A 453 -16.42 8.57 -17.24
N LEU A 454 -15.22 9.03 -16.89
CA LEU A 454 -14.20 8.17 -16.26
C LEU A 454 -14.62 7.73 -14.86
N ARG A 455 -15.29 8.59 -14.09
CA ARG A 455 -15.80 8.23 -12.76
C ARG A 455 -16.86 7.13 -12.85
N GLU A 456 -17.80 7.22 -13.79
CA GLU A 456 -18.79 6.18 -14.03
C GLU A 456 -18.12 4.85 -14.43
N TYR A 457 -17.11 4.93 -15.30
CA TYR A 457 -16.33 3.76 -15.70
C TYR A 457 -15.60 3.12 -14.50
N VAL A 458 -14.89 3.90 -13.71
CA VAL A 458 -14.16 3.42 -12.52
C VAL A 458 -15.11 2.80 -11.50
N GLN A 459 -16.25 3.44 -11.22
CA GLN A 459 -17.27 2.89 -10.33
C GLN A 459 -17.79 1.55 -10.84
N SER A 460 -18.05 1.45 -12.15
CA SER A 460 -18.54 0.20 -12.75
C SER A 460 -17.48 -0.90 -12.70
N LEU A 461 -16.20 -0.58 -12.99
CA LEU A 461 -15.09 -1.54 -12.90
C LEU A 461 -14.83 -2.04 -11.48
N GLN A 462 -15.09 -1.19 -10.47
CA GLN A 462 -14.88 -1.54 -9.06
C GLN A 462 -16.05 -2.31 -8.43
N SER A 463 -17.27 -2.06 -8.89
CA SER A 463 -18.50 -2.60 -8.28
C SER A 463 -18.97 -3.92 -8.87
N GLU A 464 -18.56 -4.25 -10.07
CA GLU A 464 -19.10 -5.38 -10.81
C GLU A 464 -18.08 -6.54 -10.85
N PRO A 465 -18.50 -7.79 -10.62
CA PRO A 465 -17.62 -8.94 -10.79
C PRO A 465 -17.27 -9.11 -12.27
N LEU A 466 -15.99 -9.25 -12.57
CA LEU A 466 -15.47 -9.52 -13.90
C LEU A 466 -14.65 -10.79 -13.88
N ASP A 467 -14.95 -11.70 -14.81
CA ASP A 467 -14.17 -12.91 -15.01
C ASP A 467 -12.84 -12.55 -15.71
N ALA A 468 -11.79 -12.42 -14.89
CA ALA A 468 -10.47 -12.06 -15.37
C ALA A 468 -9.82 -13.15 -16.23
N ASP A 469 -10.19 -14.42 -16.00
CA ASP A 469 -9.59 -15.58 -16.68
C ASP A 469 -10.00 -15.66 -18.15
N SER A 470 -11.16 -15.08 -18.48
CA SER A 470 -11.66 -14.99 -19.86
C SER A 470 -11.06 -13.84 -20.68
N LEU A 471 -10.26 -12.97 -20.05
CA LEU A 471 -9.57 -11.86 -20.71
C LEU A 471 -8.19 -12.30 -21.20
N ARG A 472 -7.74 -11.72 -22.33
CA ARG A 472 -6.34 -11.92 -22.73
C ARG A 472 -5.36 -11.34 -21.71
N PRO A 473 -4.15 -11.90 -21.64
CA PRO A 473 -3.09 -11.34 -20.82
C PRO A 473 -2.90 -9.85 -21.08
N GLY A 474 -2.81 -9.06 -20.02
CA GLY A 474 -2.68 -7.60 -20.10
C GLY A 474 -3.97 -6.80 -20.28
N ALA A 475 -5.09 -7.41 -20.71
CA ALA A 475 -6.35 -6.67 -20.86
C ALA A 475 -6.88 -6.13 -19.52
N MET A 476 -6.80 -6.91 -18.45
CA MET A 476 -7.17 -6.44 -17.12
C MET A 476 -6.28 -5.27 -16.68
N GLU A 477 -4.99 -5.31 -16.97
CA GLU A 477 -4.06 -4.21 -16.67
C GLU A 477 -4.44 -2.95 -17.46
N ALA A 478 -4.77 -3.09 -18.75
CA ALA A 478 -5.20 -1.97 -19.58
C ALA A 478 -6.54 -1.34 -19.12
N LEU A 479 -7.49 -2.15 -18.63
CA LEU A 479 -8.72 -1.63 -18.01
C LEU A 479 -8.40 -0.79 -16.76
N TRP A 480 -7.44 -1.20 -15.95
CA TRP A 480 -7.02 -0.44 -14.78
C TRP A 480 -6.14 0.77 -15.13
N GLU A 481 -5.32 0.70 -16.18
CA GLU A 481 -4.60 1.87 -16.69
C GLU A 481 -5.56 2.96 -17.16
N LEU A 482 -6.66 2.57 -17.82
CA LEU A 482 -7.72 3.51 -18.18
C LEU A 482 -8.37 4.14 -16.94
N ALA A 483 -8.60 3.35 -15.90
CA ALA A 483 -9.15 3.86 -14.64
C ALA A 483 -8.22 4.88 -13.97
N ASP A 484 -6.90 4.72 -14.12
CA ASP A 484 -5.91 5.65 -13.55
C ASP A 484 -5.98 7.05 -14.17
N ALA A 485 -6.51 7.19 -15.39
CA ALA A 485 -6.71 8.49 -16.03
C ALA A 485 -7.66 9.42 -15.27
N LEU A 486 -8.47 8.88 -14.35
CA LEU A 486 -9.31 9.68 -13.45
C LEU A 486 -8.50 10.39 -12.37
N GLY A 487 -7.44 9.76 -11.86
CA GLY A 487 -6.65 10.27 -10.74
C GLY A 487 -6.15 11.72 -10.92
N PRO A 488 -5.51 12.06 -12.06
CA PRO A 488 -5.11 13.44 -12.34
C PRO A 488 -6.27 14.44 -12.29
N LEU A 489 -7.44 14.07 -12.83
CA LEU A 489 -8.61 14.95 -12.91
C LEU A 489 -9.27 15.21 -11.56
N GLU A 490 -9.10 14.32 -10.60
CA GLU A 490 -9.62 14.44 -9.23
C GLU A 490 -8.62 15.08 -8.24
N ASN A 491 -7.36 15.25 -8.65
CA ASN A 491 -6.35 15.85 -7.80
C ASN A 491 -6.31 17.37 -8.02
N GLU A 492 -6.80 18.11 -7.02
CA GLU A 492 -6.83 19.58 -7.03
C GLU A 492 -5.45 20.24 -6.85
N GLU A 493 -4.43 19.46 -6.47
CA GLU A 493 -3.05 19.92 -6.32
C GLU A 493 -2.29 20.02 -7.66
N LEU A 494 -2.94 19.66 -8.78
CA LEU A 494 -2.32 19.62 -10.10
C LEU A 494 -2.88 20.71 -11.02
N GLU A 495 -1.99 21.30 -11.82
CA GLU A 495 -2.40 22.08 -12.97
C GLU A 495 -2.36 21.21 -14.23
N LEU A 496 -3.50 21.07 -14.91
CA LEU A 496 -3.67 20.15 -16.03
C LEU A 496 -3.99 20.89 -17.33
N LEU A 497 -3.45 20.38 -18.45
CA LEU A 497 -3.84 20.73 -19.81
C LEU A 497 -4.51 19.52 -20.47
N LEU A 498 -5.76 19.66 -20.90
CA LEU A 498 -6.45 18.71 -21.74
C LEU A 498 -6.34 19.16 -23.19
N TRP A 499 -5.80 18.32 -24.07
CA TRP A 499 -5.60 18.62 -25.47
C TRP A 499 -5.66 17.37 -26.35
N SER A 500 -5.91 17.54 -27.64
CA SER A 500 -6.02 16.45 -28.61
C SER A 500 -5.09 16.68 -29.79
N PRO A 501 -4.04 15.87 -29.97
CA PRO A 501 -3.10 16.00 -31.08
C PRO A 501 -3.75 15.66 -32.43
N ALA A 502 -4.74 14.77 -32.41
CA ALA A 502 -5.52 14.33 -33.54
C ALA A 502 -6.95 13.98 -33.12
N ARG A 503 -7.84 13.78 -34.09
CA ARG A 503 -9.19 13.28 -33.82
C ARG A 503 -9.12 11.90 -33.14
N GLY A 504 -9.94 11.69 -32.14
CA GLY A 504 -10.00 10.42 -31.41
C GLY A 504 -8.88 10.19 -30.42
N MET A 505 -8.17 11.24 -30.02
CA MET A 505 -7.14 11.22 -28.98
C MET A 505 -7.43 12.27 -27.91
N LEU A 506 -7.14 11.97 -26.68
CA LEU A 506 -7.17 12.92 -25.56
C LEU A 506 -5.93 12.74 -24.70
N ASN A 507 -5.15 13.79 -24.56
CA ASN A 507 -4.05 13.87 -23.61
C ASN A 507 -4.49 14.69 -22.40
N ILE A 508 -4.27 14.14 -21.20
CA ILE A 508 -4.40 14.80 -19.92
C ILE A 508 -2.96 15.01 -19.47
N THR A 509 -2.44 16.22 -19.63
CA THR A 509 -1.03 16.53 -19.34
C THR A 509 -0.95 17.35 -18.06
N CYS A 510 -0.21 16.86 -17.08
CA CYS A 510 0.13 17.65 -15.90
C CYS A 510 1.19 18.69 -16.27
N ILE A 511 0.86 19.97 -16.15
CA ILE A 511 1.76 21.09 -16.46
C ILE A 511 2.54 21.49 -15.22
N ASP A 512 1.88 21.46 -14.06
CA ASP A 512 2.48 21.77 -12.77
C ASP A 512 2.02 20.77 -11.70
N ALA A 513 2.98 20.08 -11.10
CA ALA A 513 2.81 19.16 -10.00
C ALA A 513 3.47 19.68 -8.69
N SER A 514 3.86 20.94 -8.63
CA SER A 514 4.62 21.51 -7.52
C SER A 514 3.94 21.33 -6.17
N ARG A 515 2.62 21.54 -6.10
CA ARG A 515 1.84 21.35 -4.87
C ARG A 515 1.79 19.89 -4.44
N GLU A 516 1.57 18.96 -5.37
CA GLU A 516 1.58 17.52 -5.08
C GLU A 516 2.96 17.07 -4.58
N ILE A 517 4.05 17.55 -5.20
CA ILE A 517 5.42 17.28 -4.73
C ILE A 517 5.59 17.77 -3.29
N SER A 518 5.24 19.03 -3.03
CA SER A 518 5.33 19.62 -1.68
C SER A 518 4.51 18.84 -0.65
N THR A 519 3.27 18.50 -0.99
CA THR A 519 2.37 17.72 -0.14
C THR A 519 2.95 16.34 0.18
N ARG A 520 3.57 15.67 -0.79
CA ARG A 520 4.23 14.38 -0.55
C ARG A 520 5.48 14.50 0.31
N LEU A 521 6.33 15.50 0.05
CA LEU A 521 7.54 15.73 0.83
C LEU A 521 7.23 16.02 2.31
N LYS A 522 6.20 16.82 2.59
CA LYS A 522 5.75 17.17 3.95
C LYS A 522 5.21 15.99 4.77
N LYS A 523 4.89 14.86 4.14
CA LYS A 523 4.50 13.64 4.88
C LYS A 523 5.68 12.98 5.57
N PHE A 524 6.91 13.23 5.11
CA PHE A 524 8.11 12.61 5.67
C PHE A 524 8.67 13.43 6.84
N GLY A 525 9.32 12.74 7.78
CA GLY A 525 10.00 13.35 8.92
C GLY A 525 11.25 14.16 8.54
N GLY A 526 11.60 14.19 7.26
CA GLY A 526 12.63 14.99 6.64
C GLY A 526 12.89 14.54 5.22
N ALA A 527 13.42 15.45 4.37
CA ALA A 527 13.77 15.14 3.00
C ALA A 527 15.15 15.74 2.63
N LEU A 528 15.99 14.93 1.98
CA LEU A 528 17.26 15.34 1.40
C LEU A 528 17.17 15.18 -0.12
N LEU A 529 17.11 16.31 -0.84
CA LEU A 529 17.08 16.35 -2.29
C LEU A 529 18.48 16.69 -2.79
N MET A 530 19.12 15.78 -3.50
CA MET A 530 20.48 15.98 -3.96
C MET A 530 20.63 15.83 -5.48
N SER A 531 21.52 16.64 -6.06
CA SER A 531 21.85 16.59 -7.47
C SER A 531 23.21 17.22 -7.75
N ALA A 532 23.73 16.99 -8.96
CA ALA A 532 24.88 17.75 -9.47
C ALA A 532 24.48 19.17 -9.89
N THR A 533 23.22 19.39 -10.24
CA THR A 533 22.69 20.64 -10.79
C THR A 533 21.28 20.89 -10.26
N LEU A 534 21.13 21.80 -9.31
CA LEU A 534 19.83 22.30 -8.82
C LEU A 534 19.57 23.75 -9.25
N ARG A 535 20.47 24.32 -10.04
CA ARG A 535 20.35 25.70 -10.50
C ARG A 535 19.65 25.80 -11.85
N PRO A 536 18.83 26.85 -12.08
CA PRO A 536 18.56 27.99 -11.19
C PRO A 536 17.74 27.54 -9.96
N LEU A 537 18.26 27.86 -8.75
CA LEU A 537 17.72 27.34 -7.49
C LEU A 537 16.25 27.77 -7.26
N GLU A 538 15.92 29.03 -7.55
CA GLU A 538 14.55 29.56 -7.43
C GLU A 538 13.57 28.78 -8.34
N HIS A 539 14.00 28.47 -9.54
CA HIS A 539 13.19 27.67 -10.46
C HIS A 539 12.92 26.27 -9.90
N PHE A 540 13.94 25.60 -9.38
CA PHE A 540 13.79 24.27 -8.78
C PHE A 540 12.89 24.30 -7.54
N ILE A 541 13.08 25.30 -6.65
CA ILE A 541 12.26 25.51 -5.46
C ILE A 541 10.77 25.68 -5.87
N ASN A 542 10.51 26.53 -6.85
CA ASN A 542 9.15 26.77 -7.34
C ASN A 542 8.55 25.52 -8.01
N ALA A 543 9.32 24.83 -8.86
CA ALA A 543 8.88 23.62 -9.55
C ALA A 543 8.60 22.44 -8.60
N CYS A 544 9.17 22.45 -7.39
CA CYS A 544 8.88 21.48 -6.34
C CYS A 544 7.88 22.01 -5.29
N GLY A 545 7.38 23.23 -5.40
CA GLY A 545 6.46 23.86 -4.45
C GLY A 545 7.04 24.00 -3.04
N LEU A 546 8.36 24.21 -2.93
CA LEU A 546 9.04 24.31 -1.64
C LEU A 546 8.90 25.73 -1.06
N ASP A 547 8.77 25.80 0.28
CA ASP A 547 8.81 27.06 1.00
C ASP A 547 10.25 27.35 1.43
N ALA A 548 10.73 28.57 1.17
CA ALA A 548 12.07 29.00 1.58
C ALA A 548 12.28 28.93 3.11
N LYS A 549 11.21 29.00 3.91
CA LYS A 549 11.30 28.86 5.37
C LYS A 549 11.57 27.41 5.82
N ASP A 550 11.09 26.44 5.05
CA ASP A 550 11.19 25.01 5.34
C ASP A 550 12.35 24.35 4.57
N THR A 551 13.19 25.14 3.89
CA THR A 551 14.21 24.62 2.97
C THR A 551 15.56 25.26 3.23
N VAL A 552 16.60 24.43 3.39
CA VAL A 552 17.99 24.88 3.48
C VAL A 552 18.77 24.37 2.27
N PHE A 553 19.58 25.23 1.66
CA PHE A 553 20.45 24.89 0.54
C PHE A 553 21.90 24.75 0.98
N LEU A 554 22.50 23.62 0.63
CA LEU A 554 23.91 23.33 0.83
C LEU A 554 24.60 23.11 -0.52
N ARG A 555 25.84 23.57 -0.61
CA ARG A 555 26.69 23.39 -1.79
C ARG A 555 28.01 22.74 -1.43
N GLY A 556 28.28 21.56 -2.00
CA GLY A 556 29.59 20.96 -2.03
C GLY A 556 30.44 21.57 -3.15
N VAL A 557 31.60 22.01 -2.83
CA VAL A 557 32.58 22.58 -3.79
C VAL A 557 33.72 21.60 -3.91
N ALA A 558 34.02 21.12 -5.15
CA ALA A 558 35.16 20.23 -5.42
C ALA A 558 36.43 21.02 -5.70
#